data_09c6ed49ea1e3c99a8720a1aa36dc4fb
#
_entry.id   09c6ed49ea1e3c99a8720a1aa36dc4fb
#
_cell.length_a   1.000
_cell.length_b   1.000
_cell.length_c   1.000
_cell.angle_alpha   90.00
_cell.angle_beta   90.00
_cell.angle_gamma   90.00
#
_symmetry.space_group_name_H-M   'P 1'
#
loop_
_entity.id
_entity.type
_entity.pdbx_description
1 polymer ?
#
loop_
_entity_poly.entity_id
_entity_poly.type
_entity_poly.pdbx_seq_one_letter_code
_entity_poly.pdbx_strand_id
1 'polypeptide(L)'
;MLKRTGAVVAAAAVAALALPADAHAAAVACGGTVSTQGVSGNGCISADRWKDGRVFFRTITAHTVLTNSRPHATGVEYEAFFRVVSGGHWVKIGNGRTVVQRRSTVGPLAIGSTDRVCGPVNVKVQIRVHIRPAGGAWSNWSSAATSQCQT
;
A
#
# COMPACT_ATOMS: atom_id res chain seq x y z
N MET A 1 23.59 73.38 11.70
CA MET A 1 23.00 72.41 10.76
C MET A 1 23.23 71.00 11.30
N LEU A 2 22.25 70.38 11.95
CA LEU A 2 22.30 69.02 12.43
C LEU A 2 21.48 68.14 11.48
N LYS A 3 22.15 67.19 10.81
CA LYS A 3 21.50 66.13 10.04
C LYS A 3 21.13 64.99 10.98
N ARG A 4 19.85 64.76 11.15
CA ARG A 4 19.31 63.56 11.86
C ARG A 4 19.23 62.40 10.84
N THR A 5 20.05 61.37 11.04
CA THR A 5 19.94 60.07 10.37
C THR A 5 18.94 59.20 11.10
N GLY A 6 17.80 58.95 10.48
CA GLY A 6 16.80 57.98 10.98
C GLY A 6 17.23 56.54 10.65
N ALA A 7 17.35 55.73 11.69
CA ALA A 7 17.56 54.29 11.55
C ALA A 7 16.20 53.60 11.33
N VAL A 8 16.06 52.93 10.16
CA VAL A 8 14.92 52.06 9.86
C VAL A 8 15.22 50.71 10.44
N VAL A 9 14.45 50.31 11.46
CA VAL A 9 14.50 48.94 12.01
C VAL A 9 13.57 48.09 11.16
N ALA A 10 14.12 47.21 10.35
CA ALA A 10 13.37 46.18 9.62
C ALA A 10 13.06 45.02 10.57
N ALA A 11 11.80 44.86 10.95
CA ALA A 11 11.32 43.68 11.68
C ALA A 11 11.19 42.50 10.70
N ALA A 12 12.08 41.52 10.82
CA ALA A 12 11.97 40.27 10.10
C ALA A 12 10.90 39.39 10.79
N ALA A 13 9.76 39.23 10.14
CA ALA A 13 8.74 38.24 10.54
C ALA A 13 9.23 36.85 10.20
N VAL A 14 9.59 36.07 11.22
CA VAL A 14 9.89 34.62 11.05
C VAL A 14 8.56 33.89 10.92
N ALA A 15 8.19 33.55 9.71
CA ALA A 15 7.08 32.62 9.46
C ALA A 15 7.52 31.21 9.89
N ALA A 16 7.01 30.74 11.02
CA ALA A 16 7.15 29.33 11.42
C ALA A 16 6.35 28.48 10.44
N LEU A 17 7.04 27.82 9.51
CA LEU A 17 6.48 26.76 8.68
C LEU A 17 6.16 25.59 9.62
N ALA A 18 4.87 25.43 9.96
CA ALA A 18 4.38 24.21 10.58
C ALA A 18 4.60 23.06 9.56
N LEU A 19 5.60 22.23 9.80
CA LEU A 19 5.78 20.99 9.07
C LEU A 19 4.52 20.14 9.32
N PRO A 20 3.90 19.57 8.27
CA PRO A 20 2.82 18.63 8.48
C PRO A 20 3.35 17.47 9.34
N ALA A 21 2.56 17.10 10.37
CA ALA A 21 2.87 15.92 11.15
C ALA A 21 3.04 14.74 10.18
N ASP A 22 4.17 14.04 10.27
CA ASP A 22 4.49 12.91 9.44
C ASP A 22 3.33 11.91 9.51
N ALA A 23 2.55 11.83 8.43
CA ALA A 23 1.65 10.72 8.23
C ALA A 23 2.56 9.50 8.06
N HIS A 24 2.72 8.70 9.11
CA HIS A 24 3.44 7.44 9.04
C HIS A 24 2.75 6.57 7.98
N ALA A 25 3.36 6.46 6.81
CA ALA A 25 2.89 5.52 5.81
C ALA A 25 2.88 4.13 6.46
N ALA A 26 1.73 3.43 6.39
CA ALA A 26 1.62 2.11 6.94
C ALA A 26 2.71 1.21 6.37
N ALA A 27 3.40 0.48 7.24
CA ALA A 27 4.42 -0.45 6.80
C ALA A 27 3.80 -1.52 5.90
N VAL A 28 4.37 -1.72 4.72
CA VAL A 28 3.93 -2.73 3.75
C VAL A 28 4.78 -3.99 3.94
N ALA A 29 4.14 -5.10 4.29
CA ALA A 29 4.78 -6.41 4.41
C ALA A 29 4.45 -7.26 3.18
N CYS A 30 5.47 -7.80 2.50
CA CYS A 30 5.31 -8.57 1.28
C CYS A 30 5.58 -10.06 1.51
N GLY A 31 4.83 -10.91 0.80
CA GLY A 31 5.05 -12.33 0.69
C GLY A 31 6.08 -12.70 -0.38
N GLY A 32 6.20 -13.99 -0.64
CA GLY A 32 7.12 -14.52 -1.65
C GLY A 32 6.77 -14.07 -3.06
N THR A 33 7.77 -14.00 -3.93
CA THR A 33 7.59 -13.69 -5.35
C THR A 33 7.02 -14.89 -6.10
N VAL A 34 6.06 -14.62 -6.98
CA VAL A 34 5.52 -15.58 -7.95
C VAL A 34 5.75 -15.09 -9.37
N SER A 35 5.88 -16.00 -10.30
CA SER A 35 6.22 -15.67 -11.68
C SER A 35 5.36 -16.46 -12.67
N THR A 36 5.10 -15.85 -13.81
CA THR A 36 4.45 -16.48 -14.95
C THR A 36 4.83 -15.77 -16.24
N GLN A 37 5.23 -16.52 -17.27
CA GLN A 37 5.47 -16.02 -18.63
C GLN A 37 6.28 -14.70 -18.70
N GLY A 38 7.37 -14.58 -17.94
CA GLY A 38 8.28 -13.43 -17.95
C GLY A 38 7.79 -12.19 -17.18
N VAL A 39 6.71 -12.32 -16.41
CA VAL A 39 6.31 -11.34 -15.40
C VAL A 39 6.37 -11.98 -14.02
N SER A 40 6.71 -11.21 -13.01
CA SER A 40 6.73 -11.65 -11.61
C SER A 40 6.12 -10.59 -10.70
N GLY A 41 5.67 -11.03 -9.54
CA GLY A 41 5.12 -10.13 -8.54
C GLY A 41 4.98 -10.78 -7.19
N ASN A 42 4.67 -9.98 -6.18
CA ASN A 42 4.39 -10.44 -4.83
C ASN A 42 3.15 -9.75 -4.27
N GLY A 43 2.43 -10.47 -3.44
CA GLY A 43 1.33 -9.92 -2.65
C GLY A 43 1.87 -9.26 -1.40
N CYS A 44 1.49 -8.01 -1.18
CA CYS A 44 1.87 -7.24 -0.02
C CYS A 44 0.63 -6.76 0.72
N ILE A 45 0.74 -6.60 2.04
CA ILE A 45 -0.34 -6.17 2.91
C ILE A 45 0.09 -4.95 3.73
N SER A 46 -0.79 -3.98 3.85
CA SER A 46 -0.68 -2.87 4.81
C SER A 46 -1.94 -2.78 5.65
N ALA A 47 -1.82 -2.13 6.80
CA ALA A 47 -2.94 -1.96 7.70
C ALA A 47 -2.89 -0.61 8.40
N ASP A 48 -3.80 0.27 8.01
CA ASP A 48 -3.94 1.62 8.54
C ASP A 48 -5.00 1.67 9.63
N ARG A 49 -4.65 2.22 10.78
CA ARG A 49 -5.58 2.37 11.91
C ARG A 49 -6.28 3.71 11.85
N TRP A 50 -7.59 3.71 12.06
CA TRP A 50 -8.40 4.91 12.20
C TRP A 50 -9.51 4.71 13.22
N LYS A 51 -10.22 5.78 13.56
CA LYS A 51 -11.21 5.80 14.62
C LYS A 51 -12.46 6.54 14.16
N ASP A 52 -13.62 5.96 14.47
CA ASP A 52 -14.91 6.61 14.36
C ASP A 52 -15.63 6.56 15.71
N GLY A 53 -15.88 7.72 16.30
CA GLY A 53 -16.41 7.82 17.66
C GLY A 53 -15.52 7.12 18.68
N ARG A 54 -16.04 6.04 19.28
CA ARG A 54 -15.32 5.18 20.25
C ARG A 54 -14.80 3.88 19.64
N VAL A 55 -15.10 3.63 18.37
CA VAL A 55 -14.73 2.38 17.68
C VAL A 55 -13.43 2.59 16.90
N PHE A 56 -12.51 1.66 17.06
CA PHE A 56 -11.30 1.61 16.25
C PHE A 56 -11.48 0.65 15.08
N PHE A 57 -10.98 1.07 13.95
CA PHE A 57 -10.98 0.30 12.70
C PHE A 57 -9.56 0.14 12.19
N ARG A 58 -9.40 -0.81 11.30
CA ARG A 58 -8.20 -0.97 10.51
C ARG A 58 -8.57 -1.21 9.05
N THR A 59 -8.05 -0.39 8.15
CA THR A 59 -8.15 -0.62 6.71
C THR A 59 -7.01 -1.53 6.30
N ILE A 60 -7.35 -2.75 5.90
CA ILE A 60 -6.41 -3.73 5.36
C ILE A 60 -6.37 -3.54 3.86
N THR A 61 -5.21 -3.22 3.31
CA THR A 61 -5.02 -3.00 1.87
C THR A 61 -4.08 -4.06 1.30
N ALA A 62 -4.51 -4.69 0.21
CA ALA A 62 -3.65 -5.55 -0.59
C ALA A 62 -2.93 -4.73 -1.66
N HIS A 63 -1.66 -4.99 -1.80
CA HIS A 63 -0.80 -4.37 -2.81
C HIS A 63 -0.04 -5.44 -3.60
N THR A 64 0.51 -5.04 -4.73
CA THR A 64 1.46 -5.86 -5.49
C THR A 64 2.65 -5.03 -5.97
N VAL A 65 3.81 -5.64 -6.00
CA VAL A 65 4.98 -5.14 -6.73
C VAL A 65 5.14 -6.02 -7.95
N LEU A 66 5.25 -5.43 -9.13
CA LEU A 66 5.29 -6.14 -10.40
C LEU A 66 6.62 -5.90 -11.10
N THR A 67 7.21 -6.95 -11.64
CA THR A 67 8.42 -6.89 -12.46
C THR A 67 8.17 -7.51 -13.82
N ASN A 68 8.58 -6.84 -14.87
CA ASN A 68 8.54 -7.33 -16.24
C ASN A 68 9.96 -7.62 -16.72
N SER A 69 10.30 -8.88 -16.93
CA SER A 69 11.59 -9.32 -17.45
C SER A 69 11.63 -9.39 -18.98
N ARG A 70 10.51 -9.14 -19.65
CA ARG A 70 10.40 -9.19 -21.11
C ARG A 70 11.13 -8.02 -21.78
N PRO A 71 11.53 -8.16 -23.04
CA PRO A 71 12.20 -7.10 -23.81
C PRO A 71 11.25 -5.99 -24.29
N HIS A 72 9.94 -6.11 -24.03
CA HIS A 72 8.90 -5.16 -24.41
C HIS A 72 7.99 -4.83 -23.22
N ALA A 73 7.31 -3.69 -23.28
CA ALA A 73 6.28 -3.32 -22.31
C ALA A 73 5.15 -4.36 -22.31
N THR A 74 4.64 -4.72 -21.15
CA THR A 74 3.66 -5.78 -20.99
C THR A 74 2.53 -5.31 -20.08
N GLY A 75 1.28 -5.48 -20.54
CA GLY A 75 0.11 -5.34 -19.67
C GLY A 75 0.08 -6.50 -18.68
N VAL A 76 -0.02 -6.20 -17.38
CA VAL A 76 -0.10 -7.19 -16.31
C VAL A 76 -1.41 -7.01 -15.58
N GLU A 77 -2.17 -8.08 -15.48
CA GLU A 77 -3.41 -8.17 -14.71
C GLU A 77 -3.13 -8.80 -13.36
N TYR A 78 -3.85 -8.37 -12.33
CA TYR A 78 -3.69 -8.86 -10.97
C TYR A 78 -5.03 -8.87 -10.23
N GLU A 79 -5.17 -9.80 -9.30
CA GLU A 79 -6.32 -9.95 -8.41
C GLU A 79 -5.86 -10.18 -6.98
N ALA A 80 -6.62 -9.61 -6.03
CA ALA A 80 -6.38 -9.77 -4.61
C ALA A 80 -7.59 -10.34 -3.89
N PHE A 81 -7.32 -11.23 -2.94
CA PHE A 81 -8.31 -11.84 -2.06
C PHE A 81 -7.87 -11.66 -0.60
N PHE A 82 -8.84 -11.60 0.27
CA PHE A 82 -8.69 -11.43 1.71
C PHE A 82 -9.37 -12.58 2.45
N ARG A 83 -8.82 -12.96 3.60
CA ARG A 83 -9.50 -13.82 4.59
C ARG A 83 -9.06 -13.51 6.02
N VAL A 84 -9.91 -13.88 6.97
CA VAL A 84 -9.54 -14.09 8.36
C VAL A 84 -8.91 -15.47 8.47
N VAL A 85 -7.74 -15.59 9.09
CA VAL A 85 -6.98 -16.86 9.10
C VAL A 85 -7.72 -17.95 9.87
N SER A 86 -8.41 -17.61 10.96
CA SER A 86 -9.20 -18.55 11.75
C SER A 86 -10.57 -18.84 11.11
N GLY A 87 -10.59 -19.66 10.05
CA GLY A 87 -11.83 -20.20 9.45
C GLY A 87 -12.54 -19.30 8.45
N GLY A 88 -11.93 -18.19 8.01
CA GLY A 88 -12.52 -17.31 7.00
C GLY A 88 -12.35 -17.86 5.57
N HIS A 89 -13.37 -17.64 4.73
CA HIS A 89 -13.29 -17.90 3.30
C HIS A 89 -12.53 -16.79 2.59
N TRP A 90 -11.93 -17.12 1.44
CA TRP A 90 -11.32 -16.13 0.56
C TRP A 90 -12.38 -15.28 -0.12
N VAL A 91 -12.29 -13.98 0.05
CA VAL A 91 -13.17 -12.98 -0.57
C VAL A 91 -12.33 -12.09 -1.48
N LYS A 92 -12.75 -11.93 -2.74
CA LYS A 92 -12.09 -11.00 -3.66
C LYS A 92 -12.29 -9.57 -3.17
N ILE A 93 -11.20 -8.83 -3.00
CA ILE A 93 -11.24 -7.43 -2.54
C ILE A 93 -10.83 -6.44 -3.63
N GLY A 94 -10.27 -6.91 -4.72
CA GLY A 94 -9.95 -6.05 -5.86
C GLY A 94 -9.24 -6.78 -6.98
N ASN A 95 -9.13 -6.06 -8.09
CA ASN A 95 -8.37 -6.44 -9.25
C ASN A 95 -7.93 -5.20 -10.02
N GLY A 96 -6.97 -5.33 -10.89
CA GLY A 96 -6.52 -4.25 -11.73
C GLY A 96 -5.66 -4.73 -12.88
N ARG A 97 -5.23 -3.75 -13.67
CA ARG A 97 -4.30 -3.93 -14.78
C ARG A 97 -3.39 -2.71 -14.87
N THR A 98 -2.13 -2.95 -15.15
CA THR A 98 -1.15 -1.88 -15.43
C THR A 98 -0.22 -2.31 -16.54
N VAL A 99 0.44 -1.34 -17.18
CA VAL A 99 1.51 -1.61 -18.14
C VAL A 99 2.84 -1.46 -17.40
N VAL A 100 3.62 -2.54 -17.38
CA VAL A 100 4.98 -2.53 -16.83
C VAL A 100 5.97 -2.43 -17.99
N GLN A 101 6.82 -1.42 -17.96
CA GLN A 101 7.82 -1.20 -19.01
C GLN A 101 8.79 -2.37 -19.07
N ARG A 102 9.46 -2.52 -20.21
CA ARG A 102 10.47 -3.57 -20.40
C ARG A 102 11.53 -3.54 -19.29
N ARG A 103 11.85 -4.71 -18.73
CA ARG A 103 12.91 -4.87 -17.72
C ARG A 103 12.79 -3.90 -16.54
N SER A 104 11.55 -3.64 -16.10
CA SER A 104 11.22 -2.64 -15.08
C SER A 104 10.40 -3.24 -13.96
N THR A 105 10.42 -2.58 -12.84
CA THR A 105 9.59 -2.89 -11.66
C THR A 105 8.72 -1.69 -11.31
N VAL A 106 7.48 -1.94 -10.94
CA VAL A 106 6.53 -0.93 -10.47
C VAL A 106 5.86 -1.39 -9.18
N GLY A 107 5.47 -0.46 -8.35
CA GLY A 107 4.76 -0.69 -7.11
C GLY A 107 5.50 -0.20 -5.86
N PRO A 108 4.90 -0.41 -4.69
CA PRO A 108 3.67 -1.18 -4.46
C PRO A 108 2.41 -0.49 -5.02
N LEU A 109 1.60 -1.24 -5.76
CA LEU A 109 0.32 -0.80 -6.33
C LEU A 109 -0.82 -1.31 -5.45
N ALA A 110 -1.69 -0.44 -4.96
CA ALA A 110 -2.89 -0.83 -4.24
C ALA A 110 -3.88 -1.53 -5.18
N ILE A 111 -4.39 -2.70 -4.76
CA ILE A 111 -5.32 -3.50 -5.54
C ILE A 111 -6.75 -3.35 -5.01
N GLY A 112 -6.89 -3.36 -3.70
CA GLY A 112 -8.18 -3.24 -3.02
C GLY A 112 -8.00 -3.28 -1.51
N SER A 113 -9.04 -2.88 -0.79
CA SER A 113 -9.01 -2.79 0.66
C SER A 113 -10.32 -3.26 1.30
N THR A 114 -10.26 -3.53 2.59
CA THR A 114 -11.41 -3.84 3.43
C THR A 114 -11.21 -3.26 4.82
N ASP A 115 -12.27 -2.69 5.39
CA ASP A 115 -12.26 -2.17 6.74
C ASP A 115 -12.64 -3.27 7.74
N ARG A 116 -11.90 -3.31 8.84
CA ARG A 116 -12.11 -4.26 9.92
C ARG A 116 -12.24 -3.53 11.25
N VAL A 117 -13.25 -3.88 12.01
CA VAL A 117 -13.42 -3.37 13.38
C VAL A 117 -12.38 -4.01 14.30
N CYS A 118 -11.70 -3.19 15.09
CA CYS A 118 -10.81 -3.67 16.13
C CYS A 118 -11.60 -4.09 17.37
N GLY A 119 -11.68 -5.39 17.58
CA GLY A 119 -12.27 -6.00 18.79
C GLY A 119 -11.23 -6.28 19.88
N PRO A 120 -11.68 -6.85 21.00
CA PRO A 120 -10.82 -7.18 22.14
C PRO A 120 -9.86 -8.35 21.85
N VAL A 121 -10.10 -9.12 20.80
CA VAL A 121 -9.27 -10.26 20.40
C VAL A 121 -8.46 -9.89 19.15
N ASN A 122 -7.15 -10.15 19.21
CA ASN A 122 -6.27 -9.94 18.06
C ASN A 122 -6.50 -11.08 17.06
N VAL A 123 -7.02 -10.73 15.89
CA VAL A 123 -7.31 -11.65 14.79
C VAL A 123 -6.25 -11.49 13.70
N LYS A 124 -5.71 -12.62 13.25
CA LYS A 124 -4.79 -12.64 12.11
C LYS A 124 -5.57 -12.63 10.80
N VAL A 125 -5.17 -11.74 9.91
CA VAL A 125 -5.73 -11.60 8.56
C VAL A 125 -4.66 -11.85 7.51
N GLN A 126 -5.09 -12.30 6.35
CA GLN A 126 -4.21 -12.66 5.25
C GLN A 126 -4.79 -12.16 3.92
N ILE A 127 -3.92 -11.69 3.05
CA ILE A 127 -4.22 -11.48 1.63
C ILE A 127 -3.47 -12.50 0.78
N ARG A 128 -3.97 -12.73 -0.42
CA ARG A 128 -3.23 -13.41 -1.48
C ARG A 128 -3.45 -12.68 -2.79
N VAL A 129 -2.41 -12.67 -3.60
CA VAL A 129 -2.39 -12.03 -4.92
C VAL A 129 -1.90 -13.05 -5.94
N HIS A 130 -2.47 -13.06 -7.12
CA HIS A 130 -1.90 -13.67 -8.29
C HIS A 130 -1.88 -12.68 -9.46
N ILE A 131 -1.02 -12.93 -10.40
CA ILE A 131 -0.76 -12.05 -11.54
C ILE A 131 -0.74 -12.84 -12.83
N ARG A 132 -0.98 -12.17 -13.96
CA ARG A 132 -0.71 -12.72 -15.29
C ARG A 132 -0.35 -11.61 -16.28
N PRO A 133 0.41 -11.92 -17.34
CA PRO A 133 0.43 -11.03 -18.49
C PRO A 133 -0.96 -11.05 -19.15
N ALA A 134 -1.37 -9.91 -19.72
CA ALA A 134 -2.70 -9.79 -20.35
C ALA A 134 -2.91 -10.91 -21.38
N GLY A 135 -4.01 -11.66 -21.18
CA GLY A 135 -4.34 -12.84 -22.01
C GLY A 135 -3.51 -14.10 -21.72
N GLY A 136 -2.60 -14.06 -20.73
CA GLY A 136 -1.76 -15.20 -20.36
C GLY A 136 -2.31 -16.02 -19.20
N ALA A 137 -1.52 -16.99 -18.73
CA ALA A 137 -1.86 -17.83 -17.59
C ALA A 137 -1.59 -17.12 -16.25
N TRP A 138 -2.46 -17.38 -15.27
CA TRP A 138 -2.27 -16.92 -13.91
C TRP A 138 -1.06 -17.59 -13.23
N SER A 139 -0.34 -16.83 -12.43
CA SER A 139 0.70 -17.34 -11.55
C SER A 139 0.13 -18.17 -10.40
N ASN A 140 1.01 -18.77 -9.63
CA ASN A 140 0.68 -19.21 -8.28
C ASN A 140 0.30 -18.01 -7.38
N TRP A 141 -0.13 -18.30 -6.16
CA TRP A 141 -0.51 -17.29 -5.17
C TRP A 141 0.70 -16.80 -4.37
N SER A 142 0.82 -15.49 -4.23
CA SER A 142 1.68 -14.84 -3.25
C SER A 142 0.83 -14.34 -2.08
N SER A 143 1.20 -14.67 -0.86
CA SER A 143 0.40 -14.36 0.33
C SER A 143 1.21 -13.55 1.34
N ALA A 144 0.54 -12.61 2.00
CA ALA A 144 1.07 -11.86 3.13
C ALA A 144 0.00 -11.77 4.23
N ALA A 145 0.44 -11.64 5.48
CA ALA A 145 -0.42 -11.63 6.64
C ALA A 145 -0.05 -10.52 7.63
N THR A 146 -1.03 -10.06 8.39
CA THR A 146 -0.86 -9.11 9.49
C THR A 146 -1.89 -9.38 10.57
N SER A 147 -1.72 -8.74 11.72
CA SER A 147 -2.74 -8.70 12.76
C SER A 147 -3.81 -7.67 12.40
N GLN A 148 -5.09 -8.03 12.56
CA GLN A 148 -6.21 -7.12 12.29
C GLN A 148 -6.15 -5.88 13.19
N CYS A 149 -5.81 -6.08 14.46
CA CYS A 149 -5.69 -5.00 15.44
C CYS A 149 -4.49 -5.27 16.33
N GLN A 150 -3.41 -4.57 16.05
CA GLN A 150 -2.28 -4.51 16.95
C GLN A 150 -2.43 -3.24 17.80
N THR A 151 -2.53 -3.42 19.09
CA THR A 151 -2.47 -2.31 20.08
C THR A 151 -1.04 -1.87 20.29
#